data_028908a30a1c16860801e466e1080e07
#
_entry.id   028908a30a1c16860801e466e1080e07
#
_cell.length_a   1.000
_cell.length_b   1.000
_cell.length_c   1.000
_cell.angle_alpha   90.00
_cell.angle_beta   90.00
_cell.angle_gamma   90.00
#
_symmetry.space_group_name_H-M   'P 1'
#
loop_
_entity.id
_entity.type
_entity.pdbx_description
1 polymer ?
#
loop_
_entity_poly.entity_id
_entity_poly.type
_entity_poly.pdbx_seq_one_letter_code
_entity_poly.pdbx_strand_id
1 'polypeptide(L)'
;MNRLLLLLFIVTSACRAQSSFTVIPLGVKGGTDESNLSSYAVAAKGSNNYVCLDAGTLHAGVQKSIDNKTLQGDATSWLRKNVKGYLVSHPHFDHVAGLIMNAPEDSSKYIYGIESCLSVLKEKHFSWKSWANFANEGEKPTLNKYTYQTLIPATETPLTNTSLYATPFVLSHVSPNESTAFLVRSEENYILYLGDTGSDRIEKSDKLNLLWNAIGPLIRDKKLKAIFIEVSFDNSQPENLLFGHLTPRLLTEELNALSNYCGKDALKNFPIAITHIKPYKDREQKIKKQLDELNVLGVKFVFPQQGKAIEF
;
A
#
# COMPACT_ATOMS: atom_id res chain seq x y z
N MET A 1 14.86 65.21 20.88
CA MET A 1 13.79 64.47 20.16
C MET A 1 14.38 63.15 19.67
N ASN A 2 14.28 62.11 20.50
CA ASN A 2 14.75 60.75 20.12
C ASN A 2 13.64 59.97 19.42
N ARG A 3 13.80 59.68 18.16
CA ARG A 3 12.90 58.78 17.44
C ARG A 3 13.34 57.33 17.66
N LEU A 4 12.55 56.57 18.42
CA LEU A 4 12.71 55.13 18.62
C LEU A 4 12.18 54.42 17.38
N LEU A 5 13.06 53.80 16.60
CA LEU A 5 12.69 52.93 15.48
C LEU A 5 12.32 51.54 16.04
N LEU A 6 11.06 51.21 16.01
CA LEU A 6 10.55 49.88 16.36
C LEU A 6 10.75 48.95 15.14
N LEU A 7 11.76 48.06 15.19
CA LEU A 7 11.93 47.01 14.21
C LEU A 7 10.94 45.85 14.52
N LEU A 8 9.92 45.72 13.67
CA LEU A 8 8.98 44.62 13.73
C LEU A 8 9.62 43.40 13.07
N PHE A 9 10.07 42.43 13.87
CA PHE A 9 10.48 41.10 13.35
C PHE A 9 9.25 40.28 13.00
N ILE A 10 8.95 40.17 11.71
CA ILE A 10 7.97 39.21 11.19
C ILE A 10 8.63 37.83 11.19
N VAL A 11 8.36 37.02 12.21
CA VAL A 11 8.72 35.58 12.21
C VAL A 11 7.73 34.87 11.30
N THR A 12 8.11 34.63 10.06
CA THR A 12 7.39 33.73 9.16
C THR A 12 7.63 32.30 9.64
N SER A 13 6.75 31.77 10.46
CA SER A 13 6.68 30.33 10.73
C SER A 13 6.35 29.62 9.42
N ALA A 14 7.37 29.05 8.78
CA ALA A 14 7.14 28.10 7.73
C ALA A 14 6.41 26.89 8.34
N CYS A 15 5.10 26.83 8.17
CA CYS A 15 4.30 25.68 8.55
C CYS A 15 4.74 24.51 7.66
N ARG A 16 5.73 23.72 8.13
CA ARG A 16 6.02 22.42 7.53
C ARG A 16 4.79 21.58 7.74
N ALA A 17 4.18 21.13 6.66
CA ALA A 17 3.09 20.14 6.75
C ALA A 17 3.62 18.98 7.60
N GLN A 18 2.99 18.80 8.77
CA GLN A 18 3.35 17.71 9.69
C GLN A 18 2.95 16.40 9.02
N SER A 19 3.90 15.42 8.93
CA SER A 19 3.59 14.10 8.41
C SER A 19 2.53 13.42 9.28
N SER A 20 1.60 12.72 8.62
CA SER A 20 0.45 12.08 9.28
C SER A 20 0.61 10.57 9.41
N PHE A 21 1.50 9.99 8.61
CA PHE A 21 1.74 8.55 8.54
C PHE A 21 3.23 8.23 8.62
N THR A 22 3.53 7.12 9.28
CA THR A 22 4.81 6.41 9.18
C THR A 22 4.55 5.11 8.41
N VAL A 23 5.28 4.92 7.31
CA VAL A 23 5.22 3.71 6.48
C VAL A 23 6.58 3.04 6.50
N ILE A 24 6.61 1.75 6.88
CA ILE A 24 7.82 0.92 6.84
C ILE A 24 7.61 -0.16 5.77
N PRO A 25 8.29 -0.05 4.61
CA PRO A 25 8.24 -1.09 3.60
C PRO A 25 8.92 -2.37 4.11
N LEU A 26 8.14 -3.42 4.35
CA LEU A 26 8.66 -4.75 4.73
C LEU A 26 9.02 -5.56 3.48
N GLY A 27 8.42 -5.23 2.35
CA GLY A 27 8.72 -5.74 1.04
C GLY A 27 8.16 -4.82 -0.03
N VAL A 28 8.87 -4.67 -1.16
CA VAL A 28 8.58 -3.66 -2.20
C VAL A 28 8.51 -4.24 -3.61
N LYS A 29 8.81 -5.53 -3.76
CA LYS A 29 8.88 -6.21 -5.06
C LYS A 29 7.65 -7.08 -5.31
N GLY A 30 7.38 -7.32 -6.59
CA GLY A 30 6.44 -8.35 -7.03
C GLY A 30 7.15 -9.61 -7.50
N GLY A 31 6.50 -10.77 -7.34
CA GLY A 31 6.96 -12.02 -7.94
C GLY A 31 8.02 -12.79 -7.14
N THR A 32 9.26 -12.89 -7.61
CA THR A 32 10.16 -14.00 -7.32
C THR A 32 11.23 -13.77 -6.23
N ASP A 33 11.25 -12.60 -5.58
CA ASP A 33 12.16 -12.34 -4.45
C ASP A 33 11.41 -12.52 -3.13
N GLU A 34 11.40 -13.72 -2.58
CA GLU A 34 10.63 -14.11 -1.37
C GLU A 34 11.03 -13.30 -0.14
N SER A 35 12.23 -12.73 -0.15
CA SER A 35 12.70 -11.87 0.94
C SER A 35 12.16 -10.45 0.89
N ASN A 36 11.45 -10.06 -0.20
CA ASN A 36 11.10 -8.68 -0.48
C ASN A 36 9.73 -8.50 -1.17
N LEU A 37 8.81 -9.45 -0.97
CA LEU A 37 7.45 -9.44 -1.55
C LEU A 37 6.57 -8.36 -0.92
N SER A 38 5.59 -7.83 -1.66
CA SER A 38 4.73 -6.71 -1.28
C SER A 38 4.20 -6.77 0.15
N SER A 39 4.62 -5.81 0.98
CA SER A 39 4.13 -5.62 2.34
C SER A 39 4.58 -4.27 2.90
N TYR A 40 3.65 -3.48 3.43
CA TYR A 40 3.92 -2.15 3.96
C TYR A 40 3.28 -2.00 5.34
N ALA A 41 4.09 -1.89 6.40
CA ALA A 41 3.58 -1.60 7.74
C ALA A 41 3.28 -0.10 7.85
N VAL A 42 2.04 0.25 8.18
CA VAL A 42 1.54 1.63 8.24
C VAL A 42 1.00 1.93 9.63
N ALA A 43 1.37 3.07 10.17
CA ALA A 43 0.85 3.60 11.43
C ALA A 43 0.56 5.10 11.29
N ALA A 44 -0.32 5.62 12.15
CA ALA A 44 -0.40 7.05 12.38
C ALA A 44 0.94 7.56 12.92
N LYS A 45 1.33 8.76 12.53
CA LYS A 45 2.61 9.37 12.97
C LYS A 45 2.73 9.36 14.50
N GLY A 46 3.85 8.84 14.99
CA GLY A 46 4.13 8.72 16.42
C GLY A 46 3.49 7.50 17.12
N SER A 47 2.68 6.72 16.41
CA SER A 47 2.12 5.47 16.92
C SER A 47 3.06 4.28 16.67
N ASN A 48 3.04 3.31 17.57
CA ASN A 48 3.69 2.00 17.41
C ASN A 48 2.70 0.88 17.06
N ASN A 49 1.45 1.22 16.74
CA ASN A 49 0.41 0.28 16.34
C ASN A 49 0.26 0.33 14.81
N TYR A 50 0.81 -0.67 14.14
CA TYR A 50 0.84 -0.78 12.68
C TYR A 50 -0.24 -1.72 12.17
N VAL A 51 -0.70 -1.48 10.94
CA VAL A 51 -1.35 -2.48 10.10
C VAL A 51 -0.46 -2.75 8.90
N CYS A 52 -0.46 -3.97 8.38
CA CYS A 52 0.24 -4.27 7.13
C CYS A 52 -0.74 -4.16 5.97
N LEU A 53 -0.36 -3.39 4.95
CA LEU A 53 -0.98 -3.40 3.63
C LEU A 53 -0.25 -4.48 2.83
N ASP A 54 -0.94 -5.56 2.57
CA ASP A 54 -0.42 -6.86 2.17
C ASP A 54 0.63 -7.45 3.15
N ALA A 55 0.95 -8.71 2.96
CA ALA A 55 1.80 -9.47 3.85
C ALA A 55 2.62 -10.54 3.09
N GLY A 56 3.17 -10.16 1.94
CA GLY A 56 4.04 -11.04 1.15
C GLY A 56 5.32 -11.38 1.88
N THR A 57 6.02 -10.38 2.40
CA THR A 57 7.19 -10.57 3.28
C THR A 57 6.95 -9.88 4.61
N LEU A 58 7.05 -10.60 5.72
CA LEU A 58 6.92 -10.06 7.07
C LEU A 58 8.24 -10.15 7.85
N HIS A 59 8.63 -11.35 8.28
CA HIS A 59 9.79 -11.55 9.17
C HIS A 59 11.09 -10.99 8.57
N ALA A 60 11.42 -11.36 7.33
CA ALA A 60 12.63 -10.86 6.66
C ALA A 60 12.61 -9.33 6.49
N GLY A 61 11.45 -8.74 6.22
CA GLY A 61 11.29 -7.29 6.10
C GLY A 61 11.49 -6.55 7.42
N VAL A 62 10.96 -7.09 8.54
CA VAL A 62 11.22 -6.54 9.87
C VAL A 62 12.68 -6.70 10.26
N GLN A 63 13.29 -7.87 9.99
CA GLN A 63 14.72 -8.06 10.24
C GLN A 63 15.56 -7.05 9.45
N LYS A 64 15.24 -6.83 8.17
CA LYS A 64 15.89 -5.79 7.34
C LYS A 64 15.73 -4.39 7.92
N SER A 65 14.56 -4.11 8.53
CA SER A 65 14.30 -2.82 9.19
C SER A 65 15.13 -2.65 10.46
N ILE A 66 15.37 -3.74 11.20
CA ILE A 66 16.25 -3.76 12.37
C ILE A 66 17.71 -3.55 11.94
N ASP A 67 18.17 -4.26 10.91
CA ASP A 67 19.53 -4.12 10.35
C ASP A 67 19.79 -2.68 9.86
N ASN A 68 18.79 -2.04 9.29
CA ASN A 68 18.82 -0.63 8.87
C ASN A 68 18.66 0.38 10.04
N LYS A 69 18.49 -0.10 11.28
CA LYS A 69 18.25 0.71 12.49
C LYS A 69 16.94 1.53 12.43
N THR A 70 16.01 1.16 11.56
CA THR A 70 14.66 1.73 11.50
C THR A 70 13.81 1.22 12.66
N LEU A 71 13.98 -0.05 13.02
CA LEU A 71 13.32 -0.72 14.13
C LEU A 71 14.35 -1.25 15.14
N GLN A 72 13.88 -1.65 16.33
CA GLN A 72 14.68 -2.22 17.39
C GLN A 72 14.06 -3.53 17.91
N GLY A 73 14.87 -4.38 18.54
CA GLY A 73 14.45 -5.66 19.11
C GLY A 73 14.64 -6.82 18.14
N ASP A 74 13.81 -7.85 18.25
CA ASP A 74 13.78 -8.99 17.34
C ASP A 74 12.52 -8.97 16.48
N ALA A 75 12.60 -9.58 15.29
CA ALA A 75 11.56 -9.49 14.28
C ALA A 75 10.24 -10.14 14.73
N THR A 76 10.29 -11.29 15.37
CA THR A 76 9.08 -12.01 15.83
C THR A 76 8.36 -11.23 16.91
N SER A 77 9.06 -10.74 17.92
CA SER A 77 8.48 -9.92 18.99
C SER A 77 7.90 -8.62 18.44
N TRP A 78 8.58 -7.99 17.47
CA TRP A 78 8.07 -6.77 16.85
C TRP A 78 6.77 -7.02 16.10
N LEU A 79 6.69 -8.06 15.27
CA LEU A 79 5.47 -8.45 14.55
C LEU A 79 4.32 -8.73 15.52
N ARG A 80 4.57 -9.49 16.57
CA ARG A 80 3.56 -9.85 17.58
C ARG A 80 3.03 -8.63 18.33
N LYS A 81 3.93 -7.71 18.70
CA LYS A 81 3.60 -6.56 19.55
C LYS A 81 3.04 -5.37 18.76
N ASN A 82 3.59 -5.07 17.60
CA ASN A 82 3.35 -3.81 16.90
C ASN A 82 2.36 -3.94 15.75
N VAL A 83 2.33 -5.06 15.02
CA VAL A 83 1.34 -5.29 13.97
C VAL A 83 0.00 -5.70 14.58
N LYS A 84 -1.07 -4.97 14.24
CA LYS A 84 -2.42 -5.15 14.79
C LYS A 84 -3.37 -5.85 13.82
N GLY A 85 -3.04 -5.89 12.56
CA GLY A 85 -3.84 -6.54 11.54
C GLY A 85 -3.21 -6.49 10.16
N TYR A 86 -3.82 -7.20 9.24
CA TYR A 86 -3.41 -7.32 7.85
C TYR A 86 -4.56 -6.92 6.95
N LEU A 87 -4.36 -5.93 6.07
CA LEU A 87 -5.28 -5.62 4.98
C LEU A 87 -4.73 -6.32 3.73
N VAL A 88 -5.45 -7.33 3.25
CA VAL A 88 -5.02 -8.15 2.11
C VAL A 88 -5.74 -7.68 0.86
N SER A 89 -4.98 -7.18 -0.12
CA SER A 89 -5.53 -6.66 -1.37
C SER A 89 -6.12 -7.76 -2.24
N HIS A 90 -5.40 -8.86 -2.37
CA HIS A 90 -5.81 -10.06 -3.10
C HIS A 90 -4.96 -11.27 -2.67
N PRO A 91 -5.38 -12.52 -3.00
CA PRO A 91 -4.83 -13.71 -2.39
C PRO A 91 -3.60 -14.31 -3.10
N HIS A 92 -2.93 -13.61 -4.01
CA HIS A 92 -1.71 -14.10 -4.65
C HIS A 92 -0.58 -14.28 -3.63
N PHE A 93 0.31 -15.26 -3.87
CA PHE A 93 1.33 -15.63 -2.90
C PHE A 93 2.29 -14.49 -2.54
N ASP A 94 2.66 -13.66 -3.49
CA ASP A 94 3.53 -12.52 -3.25
C ASP A 94 2.88 -11.38 -2.44
N HIS A 95 1.60 -11.55 -2.07
CA HIS A 95 0.86 -10.67 -1.17
C HIS A 95 0.48 -11.32 0.16
N VAL A 96 0.57 -12.66 0.28
CA VAL A 96 0.09 -13.39 1.47
C VAL A 96 1.08 -14.40 2.05
N ALA A 97 2.21 -14.70 1.39
CA ALA A 97 3.15 -15.74 1.82
C ALA A 97 3.66 -15.52 3.25
N GLY A 98 4.03 -14.29 3.58
CA GLY A 98 4.48 -13.93 4.93
C GLY A 98 3.40 -14.11 5.98
N LEU A 99 2.14 -13.75 5.70
CA LEU A 99 1.01 -13.99 6.59
C LEU A 99 0.85 -15.49 6.90
N ILE A 100 0.89 -16.32 5.87
CA ILE A 100 0.68 -17.76 6.01
C ILE A 100 1.84 -18.37 6.78
N MET A 101 3.08 -18.09 6.39
CA MET A 101 4.29 -18.70 6.99
C MET A 101 4.53 -18.26 8.43
N ASN A 102 4.20 -17.01 8.80
CA ASN A 102 4.38 -16.51 10.16
C ASN A 102 3.22 -16.86 11.09
N ALA A 103 2.11 -17.39 10.58
CA ALA A 103 0.92 -17.69 11.37
C ALA A 103 1.20 -18.54 12.64
N PRO A 104 2.07 -19.58 12.65
CA PRO A 104 2.36 -20.34 13.86
C PRO A 104 2.90 -19.50 15.01
N GLU A 105 3.78 -18.54 14.72
CA GLU A 105 4.47 -17.71 15.72
C GLU A 105 3.81 -16.36 15.98
N ASP A 106 2.80 -16.00 15.17
CA ASP A 106 2.13 -14.71 15.30
C ASP A 106 1.18 -14.62 16.52
N SER A 107 0.75 -13.43 16.86
CA SER A 107 -0.30 -13.17 17.87
C SER A 107 -1.69 -13.06 17.21
N SER A 108 -2.75 -13.11 18.02
CA SER A 108 -4.12 -12.96 17.52
C SER A 108 -4.34 -11.58 16.90
N LYS A 109 -4.90 -11.55 15.67
CA LYS A 109 -5.11 -10.34 14.86
C LYS A 109 -6.31 -10.49 13.93
N TYR A 110 -6.72 -9.36 13.33
CA TYR A 110 -7.69 -9.36 12.24
C TYR A 110 -7.00 -9.46 10.88
N ILE A 111 -7.63 -10.21 9.97
CA ILE A 111 -7.34 -10.18 8.54
C ILE A 111 -8.52 -9.49 7.86
N TYR A 112 -8.26 -8.31 7.31
CA TYR A 112 -9.24 -7.49 6.60
C TYR A 112 -9.10 -7.72 5.10
N GLY A 113 -10.20 -7.87 4.41
CA GLY A 113 -10.27 -8.01 2.95
C GLY A 113 -11.69 -7.98 2.46
N ILE A 114 -11.90 -7.86 1.16
CA ILE A 114 -13.21 -8.08 0.55
C ILE A 114 -13.50 -9.59 0.48
N GLU A 115 -14.78 -9.97 0.33
CA GLU A 115 -15.18 -11.39 0.39
C GLU A 115 -14.48 -12.25 -0.66
N SER A 116 -14.27 -11.76 -1.89
CA SER A 116 -13.59 -12.52 -2.94
C SER A 116 -12.13 -12.88 -2.56
N CYS A 117 -11.45 -12.04 -1.81
CA CYS A 117 -10.10 -12.30 -1.28
C CYS A 117 -10.16 -13.28 -0.10
N LEU A 118 -11.02 -13.01 0.90
CA LEU A 118 -11.09 -13.81 2.13
C LEU A 118 -11.55 -15.24 1.86
N SER A 119 -12.46 -15.46 0.90
CA SER A 119 -12.90 -16.80 0.53
C SER A 119 -11.74 -17.68 0.04
N VAL A 120 -10.82 -17.12 -0.77
CA VAL A 120 -9.63 -17.85 -1.22
C VAL A 120 -8.68 -18.16 -0.05
N LEU A 121 -8.49 -17.25 0.89
CA LEU A 121 -7.69 -17.51 2.09
C LEU A 121 -8.28 -18.68 2.90
N LYS A 122 -9.63 -18.70 3.09
CA LYS A 122 -10.33 -19.75 3.81
C LYS A 122 -10.24 -21.10 3.11
N GLU A 123 -10.44 -21.12 1.79
CA GLU A 123 -10.61 -22.37 1.02
C GLU A 123 -9.28 -22.97 0.56
N LYS A 124 -8.27 -22.14 0.28
CA LYS A 124 -7.02 -22.56 -0.36
C LYS A 124 -5.82 -22.48 0.54
N HIS A 125 -5.71 -21.45 1.38
CA HIS A 125 -4.51 -21.20 2.18
C HIS A 125 -4.63 -21.77 3.59
N PHE A 126 -5.58 -21.31 4.41
CA PHE A 126 -5.82 -21.84 5.75
C PHE A 126 -6.86 -22.99 5.73
N SER A 127 -6.54 -24.06 5.01
CA SER A 127 -7.48 -25.12 4.65
C SER A 127 -7.04 -26.53 5.07
N TRP A 128 -6.05 -26.66 5.94
CA TRP A 128 -5.42 -27.93 6.32
C TRP A 128 -4.77 -28.71 5.16
N LYS A 129 -5.21 -28.45 3.93
CA LYS A 129 -4.63 -29.05 2.71
C LYS A 129 -3.36 -28.34 2.27
N SER A 130 -3.30 -27.02 2.46
CA SER A 130 -2.14 -26.17 2.17
C SER A 130 -1.41 -25.83 3.46
N TRP A 131 -2.11 -25.26 4.45
CA TRP A 131 -1.56 -24.85 5.74
C TRP A 131 -2.60 -25.07 6.85
N ALA A 132 -2.16 -25.17 8.12
CA ALA A 132 -3.10 -25.29 9.24
C ALA A 132 -4.05 -24.08 9.28
N ASN A 133 -5.31 -24.32 9.66
CA ASN A 133 -6.30 -23.26 9.71
C ASN A 133 -6.14 -22.41 10.98
N PHE A 134 -5.32 -21.37 10.89
CA PHE A 134 -5.11 -20.41 11.98
C PHE A 134 -6.25 -19.40 12.14
N ALA A 135 -7.23 -19.38 11.25
CA ALA A 135 -8.34 -18.44 11.29
C ALA A 135 -9.54 -18.96 12.10
N ASN A 136 -10.57 -18.12 12.21
CA ASN A 136 -11.81 -18.40 12.93
C ASN A 136 -12.90 -19.09 12.05
N GLU A 137 -12.68 -19.14 10.74
CA GLU A 137 -13.61 -19.69 9.75
C GLU A 137 -12.89 -20.63 8.79
N GLY A 138 -13.67 -21.39 8.01
CA GLY A 138 -13.13 -22.33 7.02
C GLY A 138 -13.09 -23.79 7.53
N GLU A 139 -12.18 -24.61 6.97
CA GLU A 139 -12.06 -26.04 7.29
C GLU A 139 -11.67 -26.25 8.75
N LYS A 140 -12.38 -27.16 9.43
CA LYS A 140 -12.14 -27.46 10.86
C LYS A 140 -11.02 -28.50 11.06
N PRO A 141 -10.32 -28.45 12.23
CA PRO A 141 -10.52 -27.53 13.35
C PRO A 141 -9.97 -26.12 13.07
N THR A 142 -10.64 -25.08 13.57
CA THR A 142 -10.17 -23.70 13.54
C THR A 142 -9.30 -23.41 14.76
N LEU A 143 -8.11 -22.83 14.55
CA LEU A 143 -7.20 -22.48 15.65
C LEU A 143 -7.50 -21.10 16.27
N ASN A 144 -8.38 -20.32 15.65
CA ASN A 144 -8.91 -19.03 16.13
C ASN A 144 -7.83 -17.98 16.51
N LYS A 145 -6.67 -18.04 15.87
CA LYS A 145 -5.64 -17.03 16.04
C LYS A 145 -5.98 -15.77 15.24
N TYR A 146 -6.43 -15.93 14.00
CA TYR A 146 -6.87 -14.84 13.15
C TYR A 146 -8.40 -14.78 13.09
N THR A 147 -8.91 -13.53 13.04
CA THR A 147 -10.33 -13.27 12.81
C THR A 147 -10.48 -12.57 11.46
N TYR A 148 -11.23 -13.17 10.54
CA TYR A 148 -11.58 -12.51 9.29
C TYR A 148 -12.56 -11.37 9.54
N GLN A 149 -12.31 -10.25 8.90
CA GLN A 149 -13.19 -9.09 8.88
C GLN A 149 -13.46 -8.71 7.43
N THR A 150 -14.61 -9.12 6.91
CA THR A 150 -15.03 -8.73 5.56
C THR A 150 -15.28 -7.23 5.49
N LEU A 151 -14.61 -6.57 4.55
CA LEU A 151 -14.79 -5.17 4.25
C LEU A 151 -15.82 -4.98 3.14
N ILE A 152 -16.70 -4.00 3.32
CA ILE A 152 -17.71 -3.64 2.31
C ILE A 152 -17.13 -2.55 1.40
N PRO A 153 -17.09 -2.72 0.09
CA PRO A 153 -16.59 -1.71 -0.84
C PRO A 153 -17.19 -0.32 -0.59
N ALA A 154 -16.36 0.71 -0.70
CA ALA A 154 -16.67 2.11 -0.46
C ALA A 154 -17.21 2.43 0.97
N THR A 155 -17.05 1.53 1.93
CA THR A 155 -17.48 1.72 3.32
C THR A 155 -16.27 1.79 4.26
N GLU A 156 -16.17 2.89 5.01
CA GLU A 156 -15.08 3.06 5.98
C GLU A 156 -15.25 2.12 7.18
N THR A 157 -14.18 1.44 7.55
CA THR A 157 -14.12 0.50 8.67
C THR A 157 -12.97 0.85 9.60
N PRO A 158 -13.18 0.92 10.95
CA PRO A 158 -12.09 1.12 11.90
C PRO A 158 -11.18 -0.11 11.96
N LEU A 159 -9.87 0.13 12.03
CA LEU A 159 -8.87 -0.94 12.18
C LEU A 159 -8.55 -1.15 13.66
N THR A 160 -8.91 -2.30 14.16
CA THR A 160 -8.87 -2.66 15.60
C THR A 160 -7.47 -2.43 16.19
N ASN A 161 -7.43 -1.86 17.40
CA ASN A 161 -6.21 -1.53 18.15
C ASN A 161 -5.27 -0.52 17.45
N THR A 162 -5.80 0.27 16.53
CA THR A 162 -5.11 1.40 15.90
C THR A 162 -6.00 2.65 15.94
N SER A 163 -5.47 3.80 15.52
CA SER A 163 -6.26 5.02 15.22
C SER A 163 -6.56 5.15 13.72
N LEU A 164 -6.40 4.05 12.95
CA LEU A 164 -6.59 4.06 11.52
C LEU A 164 -7.95 3.51 11.13
N TYR A 165 -8.40 3.96 9.96
CA TYR A 165 -9.60 3.47 9.27
C TYR A 165 -9.23 3.08 7.85
N ALA A 166 -9.94 2.15 7.26
CA ALA A 166 -9.75 1.76 5.87
C ALA A 166 -11.07 1.74 5.09
N THR A 167 -11.05 2.29 3.87
CA THR A 167 -12.13 2.17 2.90
C THR A 167 -11.61 1.37 1.70
N PRO A 168 -12.17 0.19 1.41
CA PRO A 168 -11.76 -0.63 0.27
C PRO A 168 -12.44 -0.18 -1.02
N PHE A 169 -11.69 -0.23 -2.14
CA PHE A 169 -12.20 -0.07 -3.50
C PHE A 169 -11.78 -1.27 -4.32
N VAL A 170 -12.74 -1.88 -5.03
CA VAL A 170 -12.46 -3.04 -5.88
C VAL A 170 -11.68 -2.60 -7.12
N LEU A 171 -10.63 -3.34 -7.46
CA LEU A 171 -9.82 -3.17 -8.66
C LEU A 171 -9.92 -4.38 -9.57
N SER A 172 -9.57 -4.21 -10.85
CA SER A 172 -9.43 -5.31 -11.80
C SER A 172 -7.98 -5.76 -11.86
N HIS A 173 -7.77 -7.08 -11.73
CA HIS A 173 -6.44 -7.68 -11.83
C HIS A 173 -6.55 -9.05 -12.50
N VAL A 174 -6.30 -9.09 -13.81
CA VAL A 174 -6.53 -10.27 -14.68
C VAL A 174 -7.99 -10.75 -14.58
N SER A 175 -8.91 -9.99 -15.20
CA SER A 175 -10.33 -10.34 -15.18
C SER A 175 -10.58 -11.84 -15.45
N PRO A 176 -11.39 -12.56 -14.64
CA PRO A 176 -12.37 -12.03 -13.67
C PRO A 176 -11.84 -11.79 -12.24
N ASN A 177 -10.54 -11.94 -11.98
CA ASN A 177 -10.01 -11.76 -10.63
C ASN A 177 -10.10 -10.29 -10.19
N GLU A 178 -10.21 -10.11 -8.89
CA GLU A 178 -10.29 -8.81 -8.24
C GLU A 178 -9.09 -8.59 -7.32
N SER A 179 -8.66 -7.36 -7.24
CA SER A 179 -7.77 -6.86 -6.20
C SER A 179 -8.48 -5.72 -5.46
N THR A 180 -7.84 -5.17 -4.44
CA THR A 180 -8.43 -4.13 -3.60
C THR A 180 -7.46 -2.98 -3.39
N ALA A 181 -7.90 -1.75 -3.66
CA ALA A 181 -7.24 -0.58 -3.15
C ALA A 181 -7.77 -0.25 -1.74
N PHE A 182 -6.88 0.16 -0.84
CA PHE A 182 -7.23 0.61 0.50
C PHE A 182 -6.92 2.10 0.65
N LEU A 183 -7.96 2.90 0.85
CA LEU A 183 -7.83 4.29 1.29
C LEU A 183 -7.75 4.27 2.82
N VAL A 184 -6.54 4.48 3.36
CA VAL A 184 -6.29 4.45 4.80
C VAL A 184 -6.29 5.85 5.35
N ARG A 185 -7.11 6.09 6.39
CA ARG A 185 -7.27 7.39 7.05
C ARG A 185 -6.67 7.39 8.46
N SER A 186 -6.01 8.50 8.77
CA SER A 186 -5.62 8.90 10.11
C SER A 186 -6.08 10.34 10.32
N GLU A 187 -6.96 10.58 11.29
CA GLU A 187 -7.61 11.90 11.46
C GLU A 187 -8.24 12.40 10.16
N GLU A 188 -7.82 13.56 9.64
CA GLU A 188 -8.29 14.16 8.39
C GLU A 188 -7.42 13.82 7.17
N ASN A 189 -6.37 13.01 7.34
CA ASN A 189 -5.40 12.72 6.31
C ASN A 189 -5.49 11.28 5.82
N TYR A 190 -5.11 11.07 4.56
CA TYR A 190 -5.25 9.79 3.87
C TYR A 190 -3.97 9.39 3.17
N ILE A 191 -3.73 8.09 3.04
CA ILE A 191 -2.87 7.47 2.03
C ILE A 191 -3.69 6.46 1.26
N LEU A 192 -3.37 6.26 -0.02
CA LEU A 192 -3.99 5.25 -0.86
C LEU A 192 -2.96 4.19 -1.20
N TYR A 193 -3.26 2.93 -0.94
CA TYR A 193 -2.49 1.77 -1.39
C TYR A 193 -3.33 0.99 -2.39
N LEU A 194 -2.81 0.83 -3.58
CA LEU A 194 -3.36 -0.10 -4.55
C LEU A 194 -2.54 -1.39 -4.45
N GLY A 195 -3.22 -2.52 -4.28
CA GLY A 195 -2.61 -3.83 -4.54
C GLY A 195 -2.22 -3.91 -6.03
N ASP A 196 -2.21 -5.09 -6.58
CA ASP A 196 -1.97 -5.23 -8.01
C ASP A 196 -3.18 -4.75 -8.80
N THR A 197 -2.94 -4.11 -9.95
CA THR A 197 -4.00 -3.61 -10.82
C THR A 197 -3.52 -3.48 -12.27
N GLY A 198 -4.37 -3.87 -13.22
CA GLY A 198 -4.22 -3.44 -14.61
C GLY A 198 -4.83 -2.05 -14.84
N SER A 199 -4.48 -1.39 -15.94
CA SER A 199 -5.18 -0.17 -16.34
C SER A 199 -6.59 -0.48 -16.83
N ASP A 200 -7.53 0.45 -16.63
CA ASP A 200 -8.92 0.26 -17.07
C ASP A 200 -9.02 -0.07 -18.56
N ARG A 201 -8.14 0.52 -19.39
CA ARG A 201 -8.09 0.25 -20.83
C ARG A 201 -7.76 -1.21 -21.14
N ILE A 202 -6.77 -1.78 -20.47
CA ILE A 202 -6.32 -3.17 -20.70
C ILE A 202 -7.29 -4.16 -20.10
N GLU A 203 -7.74 -3.92 -18.88
CA GLU A 203 -8.69 -4.79 -18.16
C GLU A 203 -10.13 -4.64 -18.67
N LYS A 204 -10.41 -3.67 -19.55
CA LYS A 204 -11.76 -3.33 -20.03
C LYS A 204 -12.72 -3.07 -18.88
N SER A 205 -12.27 -2.30 -17.90
CA SER A 205 -13.00 -1.94 -16.69
C SER A 205 -13.08 -0.41 -16.53
N ASP A 206 -13.79 0.04 -15.51
CA ASP A 206 -13.86 1.43 -15.07
C ASP A 206 -13.48 1.61 -13.60
N LYS A 207 -12.91 0.57 -12.99
CA LYS A 207 -12.67 0.50 -11.53
C LYS A 207 -11.65 1.54 -11.08
N LEU A 208 -10.56 1.76 -11.84
CA LEU A 208 -9.62 2.83 -11.54
C LEU A 208 -10.25 4.21 -11.75
N ASN A 209 -11.05 4.39 -12.78
CA ASN A 209 -11.75 5.67 -13.02
C ASN A 209 -12.71 6.01 -11.88
N LEU A 210 -13.45 5.03 -11.33
CA LEU A 210 -14.31 5.19 -10.15
C LEU A 210 -13.50 5.55 -8.91
N LEU A 211 -12.35 4.90 -8.71
CA LEU A 211 -11.43 5.23 -7.62
C LEU A 211 -10.89 6.66 -7.76
N TRP A 212 -10.46 7.07 -8.97
CA TRP A 212 -9.95 8.41 -9.23
C TRP A 212 -11.00 9.50 -8.95
N ASN A 213 -12.24 9.24 -9.30
CA ASN A 213 -13.35 10.14 -8.97
C ASN A 213 -13.54 10.29 -7.45
N ALA A 214 -13.45 9.17 -6.70
CA ALA A 214 -13.63 9.18 -5.25
C ALA A 214 -12.50 9.93 -4.52
N ILE A 215 -11.24 9.79 -4.96
CA ILE A 215 -10.09 10.38 -4.27
C ILE A 215 -9.66 11.75 -4.81
N GLY A 216 -10.09 12.14 -5.99
CA GLY A 216 -9.73 13.42 -6.62
C GLY A 216 -9.97 14.63 -5.69
N PRO A 217 -11.12 14.75 -5.02
CA PRO A 217 -11.36 15.79 -4.01
C PRO A 217 -10.34 15.81 -2.88
N LEU A 218 -9.89 14.62 -2.39
CA LEU A 218 -8.92 14.52 -1.30
C LEU A 218 -7.53 15.03 -1.69
N ILE A 219 -7.14 14.87 -2.96
CA ILE A 219 -5.89 15.44 -3.50
C ILE A 219 -5.99 16.95 -3.59
N ARG A 220 -7.09 17.45 -4.16
CA ARG A 220 -7.36 18.89 -4.30
C ARG A 220 -7.36 19.60 -2.96
N ASP A 221 -7.94 18.97 -1.94
CA ASP A 221 -8.02 19.48 -0.57
C ASP A 221 -6.74 19.20 0.26
N LYS A 222 -5.68 18.61 -0.35
CA LYS A 222 -4.40 18.25 0.26
C LYS A 222 -4.52 17.28 1.45
N LYS A 223 -5.62 16.53 1.51
CA LYS A 223 -5.89 15.51 2.52
C LYS A 223 -5.23 14.16 2.16
N LEU A 224 -5.21 13.76 0.89
CA LEU A 224 -4.45 12.61 0.44
C LEU A 224 -2.96 12.97 0.38
N LYS A 225 -2.12 12.18 1.07
CA LYS A 225 -0.69 12.48 1.24
C LYS A 225 0.19 11.71 0.26
N ALA A 226 -0.22 10.51 -0.14
CA ALA A 226 0.51 9.69 -1.11
C ALA A 226 -0.41 8.64 -1.74
N ILE A 227 -0.04 8.22 -2.95
CA ILE A 227 -0.58 7.02 -3.60
C ILE A 227 0.55 6.01 -3.76
N PHE A 228 0.32 4.77 -3.32
CA PHE A 228 1.18 3.61 -3.55
C PHE A 228 0.55 2.81 -4.69
N ILE A 229 1.22 2.75 -5.82
CA ILE A 229 0.72 2.09 -7.03
C ILE A 229 1.82 1.29 -7.70
N GLU A 230 1.47 0.13 -8.20
CA GLU A 230 2.39 -0.77 -8.86
C GLU A 230 2.87 -0.26 -10.23
N VAL A 231 4.12 -0.62 -10.57
CA VAL A 231 4.64 -0.64 -11.95
C VAL A 231 5.52 -1.88 -12.08
N SER A 232 4.91 -2.99 -12.46
CA SER A 232 5.58 -4.30 -12.47
C SER A 232 6.56 -4.48 -13.61
N PHE A 233 6.29 -3.86 -14.77
CA PHE A 233 7.05 -4.04 -15.99
C PHE A 233 7.51 -2.71 -16.60
N ASP A 234 8.62 -2.72 -17.33
CA ASP A 234 8.99 -1.61 -18.20
C ASP A 234 8.17 -1.60 -19.50
N ASN A 235 8.21 -0.49 -20.25
CA ASN A 235 7.40 -0.30 -21.46
C ASN A 235 7.72 -1.27 -22.62
N SER A 236 8.75 -2.10 -22.52
CA SER A 236 9.03 -3.13 -23.52
C SER A 236 8.17 -4.38 -23.38
N GLN A 237 7.46 -4.53 -22.22
CA GLN A 237 6.54 -5.65 -22.01
C GLN A 237 5.32 -5.52 -22.94
N PRO A 238 5.00 -6.55 -23.75
CA PRO A 238 3.79 -6.55 -24.56
C PRO A 238 2.50 -6.47 -23.74
N GLU A 239 1.52 -5.70 -24.18
CA GLU A 239 0.27 -5.47 -23.42
C GLU A 239 -0.51 -6.77 -23.13
N ASN A 240 -0.48 -7.73 -24.04
CA ASN A 240 -1.11 -9.04 -23.85
C ASN A 240 -0.37 -9.98 -22.89
N LEU A 241 0.80 -9.56 -22.38
CA LEU A 241 1.62 -10.30 -21.42
C LEU A 241 1.83 -9.51 -20.10
N LEU A 242 0.93 -8.58 -19.80
CA LEU A 242 1.00 -7.78 -18.57
C LEU A 242 0.41 -8.50 -17.36
N PHE A 243 -0.48 -9.46 -17.57
CA PHE A 243 -1.10 -10.23 -16.48
C PHE A 243 -1.71 -9.34 -15.40
N GLY A 244 -2.46 -8.31 -15.80
CA GLY A 244 -3.14 -7.40 -14.88
C GLY A 244 -2.21 -6.41 -14.18
N HIS A 245 -1.08 -6.05 -14.78
CA HIS A 245 -0.12 -5.13 -14.21
C HIS A 245 0.12 -3.89 -15.08
N LEU A 246 0.78 -2.88 -14.50
CA LEU A 246 1.10 -1.62 -15.14
C LEU A 246 2.53 -1.55 -15.67
N THR A 247 2.70 -0.68 -16.68
CA THR A 247 3.98 -0.15 -17.15
C THR A 247 4.03 1.36 -16.91
N PRO A 248 5.19 2.03 -17.02
CA PRO A 248 5.27 3.49 -16.93
C PRO A 248 4.28 4.23 -17.83
N ARG A 249 4.08 3.76 -19.07
CA ARG A 249 3.10 4.35 -20.00
C ARG A 249 1.69 4.23 -19.47
N LEU A 250 1.28 3.03 -19.02
CA LEU A 250 -0.07 2.80 -18.50
C LEU A 250 -0.32 3.58 -17.22
N LEU A 251 0.66 3.63 -16.30
CA LEU A 251 0.56 4.50 -15.12
C LEU A 251 0.37 5.96 -15.52
N THR A 252 1.10 6.46 -16.52
CA THR A 252 0.94 7.84 -17.00
C THR A 252 -0.46 8.08 -17.58
N GLU A 253 -1.03 7.12 -18.31
CA GLU A 253 -2.42 7.17 -18.79
C GLU A 253 -3.39 7.31 -17.61
N GLU A 254 -3.23 6.50 -16.55
CA GLU A 254 -4.08 6.53 -15.35
C GLU A 254 -3.91 7.82 -14.54
N LEU A 255 -2.69 8.34 -14.39
CA LEU A 255 -2.46 9.63 -13.73
C LEU A 255 -3.07 10.81 -14.51
N ASN A 256 -3.09 10.74 -15.84
CA ASN A 256 -3.80 11.72 -16.66
C ASN A 256 -5.31 11.63 -16.44
N ALA A 257 -5.88 10.42 -16.32
CA ALA A 257 -7.29 10.24 -15.95
C ALA A 257 -7.58 10.84 -14.56
N LEU A 258 -6.74 10.56 -13.56
CA LEU A 258 -6.84 11.14 -12.21
C LEU A 258 -6.80 12.68 -12.25
N SER A 259 -5.98 13.27 -13.11
CA SER A 259 -5.86 14.74 -13.24
C SER A 259 -7.18 15.42 -13.64
N ASN A 260 -8.10 14.72 -14.30
CA ASN A 260 -9.42 15.25 -14.65
C ASN A 260 -10.31 15.47 -13.40
N TYR A 261 -10.06 14.73 -12.32
CA TYR A 261 -10.82 14.81 -11.07
C TYR A 261 -10.22 15.76 -10.03
N CYS A 262 -8.89 15.88 -9.99
CA CYS A 262 -8.22 16.74 -9.00
C CYS A 262 -7.67 18.05 -9.57
N GLY A 263 -7.53 18.15 -10.89
CA GLY A 263 -6.79 19.22 -11.57
C GLY A 263 -5.31 18.91 -11.68
N LYS A 264 -4.70 19.29 -12.81
CA LYS A 264 -3.27 19.02 -13.10
C LYS A 264 -2.33 19.64 -12.07
N ASP A 265 -2.62 20.86 -11.64
CA ASP A 265 -1.77 21.59 -10.68
C ASP A 265 -1.73 20.91 -9.31
N ALA A 266 -2.80 20.20 -8.91
CA ALA A 266 -2.86 19.48 -7.65
C ALA A 266 -1.93 18.26 -7.62
N LEU A 267 -1.54 17.74 -8.78
CA LEU A 267 -0.60 16.62 -8.91
C LEU A 267 0.87 17.05 -8.95
N LYS A 268 1.16 18.34 -9.13
CA LYS A 268 2.55 18.82 -9.13
C LYS A 268 3.21 18.57 -7.78
N ASN A 269 4.34 17.84 -7.79
CA ASN A 269 5.06 17.37 -6.61
C ASN A 269 4.26 16.42 -5.68
N PHE A 270 3.09 15.93 -6.12
CA PHE A 270 2.30 14.99 -5.35
C PHE A 270 3.03 13.63 -5.28
N PRO A 271 3.16 13.00 -4.09
CA PRO A 271 3.91 11.76 -3.92
C PRO A 271 3.19 10.55 -4.53
N ILE A 272 3.85 9.90 -5.49
CA ILE A 272 3.45 8.61 -6.06
C ILE A 272 4.52 7.59 -5.71
N ALA A 273 4.25 6.70 -4.78
CA ALA A 273 5.13 5.61 -4.38
C ALA A 273 4.98 4.43 -5.36
N ILE A 274 6.05 4.13 -6.07
CA ILE A 274 6.08 3.04 -7.05
C ILE A 274 6.38 1.74 -6.33
N THR A 275 5.45 0.78 -6.44
CA THR A 275 5.48 -0.51 -5.76
C THR A 275 5.59 -1.67 -6.75
N HIS A 276 5.79 -2.88 -6.25
CA HIS A 276 5.63 -4.15 -6.95
C HIS A 276 6.47 -4.31 -8.23
N ILE A 277 7.63 -3.64 -8.34
CA ILE A 277 8.53 -3.83 -9.48
C ILE A 277 9.02 -5.28 -9.49
N LYS A 278 8.72 -6.03 -10.55
CA LYS A 278 9.19 -7.43 -10.70
C LYS A 278 10.70 -7.44 -10.96
N PRO A 279 11.51 -8.10 -10.11
CA PRO A 279 12.98 -8.09 -10.22
C PRO A 279 13.43 -8.87 -11.46
N TYR A 280 13.99 -8.19 -12.44
CA TYR A 280 14.57 -8.81 -13.62
C TYR A 280 15.60 -7.87 -14.27
N LYS A 281 16.87 -8.28 -14.32
CA LYS A 281 17.96 -7.51 -14.94
C LYS A 281 17.93 -6.01 -14.54
N ASP A 282 17.89 -5.14 -15.53
CA ASP A 282 17.89 -3.67 -15.40
C ASP A 282 16.48 -3.05 -15.43
N ARG A 283 15.42 -3.86 -15.22
CA ARG A 283 14.02 -3.40 -15.29
C ARG A 283 13.73 -2.21 -14.40
N GLU A 284 14.21 -2.22 -13.16
CA GLU A 284 13.96 -1.11 -12.24
C GLU A 284 14.57 0.20 -12.73
N GLN A 285 15.79 0.15 -13.31
CA GLN A 285 16.42 1.33 -13.89
C GLN A 285 15.65 1.84 -15.11
N LYS A 286 15.18 0.93 -15.96
CA LYS A 286 14.35 1.27 -17.12
C LYS A 286 13.04 1.91 -16.71
N ILE A 287 12.32 1.35 -15.70
CA ILE A 287 11.09 1.89 -15.16
C ILE A 287 11.33 3.32 -14.65
N LYS A 288 12.37 3.54 -13.83
CA LYS A 288 12.71 4.87 -13.31
C LYS A 288 12.92 5.88 -14.43
N LYS A 289 13.76 5.53 -15.41
CA LYS A 289 14.03 6.39 -16.56
C LYS A 289 12.75 6.72 -17.35
N GLN A 290 11.93 5.70 -17.66
CA GLN A 290 10.70 5.88 -18.43
C GLN A 290 9.64 6.70 -17.67
N LEU A 291 9.54 6.54 -16.35
CA LEU A 291 8.66 7.37 -15.52
C LEU A 291 9.11 8.84 -15.53
N ASP A 292 10.42 9.10 -15.40
CA ASP A 292 10.95 10.46 -15.45
C ASP A 292 10.71 11.12 -16.82
N GLU A 293 10.91 10.38 -17.91
CA GLU A 293 10.67 10.86 -19.28
C GLU A 293 9.19 11.16 -19.58
N LEU A 294 8.27 10.42 -18.95
CA LEU A 294 6.82 10.55 -19.16
C LEU A 294 6.13 11.48 -18.14
N ASN A 295 6.86 12.06 -17.20
CA ASN A 295 6.32 12.84 -16.07
C ASN A 295 5.85 14.25 -16.44
N VAL A 296 4.91 14.35 -17.36
CA VAL A 296 4.35 15.66 -17.80
C VAL A 296 3.52 16.37 -16.73
N LEU A 297 3.01 15.62 -15.74
CA LEU A 297 2.22 16.15 -14.62
C LEU A 297 3.09 16.67 -13.47
N GLY A 298 4.41 16.41 -13.52
CA GLY A 298 5.35 16.83 -12.49
C GLY A 298 5.09 16.19 -11.13
N VAL A 299 4.58 14.96 -11.07
CA VAL A 299 4.41 14.21 -9.82
C VAL A 299 5.78 13.87 -9.21
N LYS A 300 5.83 13.63 -7.92
CA LYS A 300 7.04 13.17 -7.24
C LYS A 300 7.03 11.65 -7.12
N PHE A 301 7.76 10.97 -7.99
CA PHE A 301 7.94 9.53 -7.85
C PHE A 301 8.84 9.20 -6.64
N VAL A 302 8.34 8.31 -5.79
CA VAL A 302 9.04 7.77 -4.62
C VAL A 302 9.26 6.29 -4.86
N PHE A 303 10.47 5.79 -4.65
CA PHE A 303 10.81 4.38 -4.76
C PHE A 303 11.10 3.84 -3.36
N PRO A 304 10.13 3.19 -2.71
CA PRO A 304 10.30 2.64 -1.37
C PRO A 304 11.47 1.67 -1.30
N GLN A 305 12.21 1.71 -0.20
CA GLN A 305 13.32 0.79 0.05
C GLN A 305 12.97 -0.08 1.25
N GLN A 306 13.13 -1.40 1.09
CA GLN A 306 12.86 -2.36 2.15
C GLN A 306 13.60 -1.98 3.45
N GLY A 307 12.86 -1.91 4.55
CA GLY A 307 13.39 -1.63 5.87
C GLY A 307 13.74 -0.17 6.14
N LYS A 308 13.38 0.79 5.27
CA LYS A 308 13.57 2.23 5.50
C LYS A 308 12.24 2.94 5.63
N ALA A 309 11.98 3.54 6.78
CA ALA A 309 10.74 4.28 7.02
C ALA A 309 10.62 5.50 6.09
N ILE A 310 9.39 5.76 5.66
CA ILE A 310 8.98 6.94 4.89
C ILE A 310 7.85 7.62 5.66
N GLU A 311 7.84 8.94 5.65
CA GLU A 311 6.80 9.73 6.30
C GLU A 311 6.03 10.55 5.26
N PHE A 312 4.70 10.54 5.41
CA PHE A 312 3.77 11.25 4.55
C PHE A 312 2.82 12.15 5.34
#